data_a2d49d680a3b00db06fe6226dbb716cb
#
_entry.id   a2d49d680a3b00db06fe6226dbb716cb
#
_cell.length_a   1.000
_cell.length_b   1.000
_cell.length_c   1.000
_cell.angle_alpha   90.00
_cell.angle_beta   90.00
_cell.angle_gamma   90.00
#
_symmetry.space_group_name_H-M   'P 1'
#
loop_
_entity.id
_entity.type
_entity.pdbx_description
1 polymer ?
#
loop_
_entity_poly.entity_id
_entity_poly.type
_entity_poly.pdbx_seq_one_letter_code
_entity_poly.pdbx_strand_id
1 'polypeptide(L)'
;MEQELLKLLSARKGHFRLESGYHGGLWLDLDPLFVMPGRIQPFVEALAERLKQHNIKAVCGPMIGGAFLAQSVASLLDIEFYYAQRFVPAVRDTLYPVEYRIPAGVGDMVRGKAVAVVDDAISAGSAVRGTLAALEANGARPVAMGALLVLGTQAEQFCRERGLALEYVAQVPYEVWLPGECPMCAAGVEVEDMGAG
;
A
#
# COMPACT_ATOMS: atom_id res chain seq x y z
N MET A 1 9.87 3.51 -17.98
CA MET A 1 9.41 3.84 -16.62
C MET A 1 9.20 2.58 -15.78
N GLU A 2 8.29 1.66 -16.13
CA GLU A 2 8.06 0.42 -15.37
C GLU A 2 9.35 -0.41 -15.16
N GLN A 3 10.07 -0.75 -16.22
CA GLN A 3 11.33 -1.50 -16.13
C GLN A 3 12.42 -0.77 -15.31
N GLU A 4 12.40 0.54 -15.30
CA GLU A 4 13.35 1.35 -14.51
C GLU A 4 13.01 1.29 -13.03
N LEU A 5 11.72 1.36 -12.67
CA LEU A 5 11.28 1.16 -11.29
C LEU A 5 11.66 -0.24 -10.79
N LEU A 6 11.37 -1.28 -11.57
CA LEU A 6 11.68 -2.66 -11.20
C LEU A 6 13.18 -2.93 -10.97
N LYS A 7 14.07 -2.20 -11.65
CA LYS A 7 15.52 -2.29 -11.42
C LYS A 7 15.98 -1.70 -10.07
N LEU A 8 15.16 -0.86 -9.45
CA LEU A 8 15.47 -0.27 -8.14
C LEU A 8 15.07 -1.20 -6.98
N LEU A 9 14.33 -2.26 -7.26
CA LEU A 9 13.80 -3.16 -6.25
C LEU A 9 14.73 -4.34 -6.02
N SER A 10 14.85 -4.73 -4.77
CA SER A 10 15.49 -5.99 -4.37
C SER A 10 14.43 -7.04 -4.10
N ALA A 11 14.54 -8.18 -4.77
CA ALA A 11 13.58 -9.27 -4.66
C ALA A 11 14.24 -10.52 -4.07
N ARG A 12 13.61 -11.13 -3.07
CA ARG A 12 14.03 -12.40 -2.46
C ARG A 12 12.94 -13.45 -2.67
N LYS A 13 13.29 -14.58 -3.28
CA LYS A 13 12.40 -15.73 -3.40
C LYS A 13 12.44 -16.56 -2.12
N GLY A 14 11.29 -17.06 -1.70
CA GLY A 14 11.14 -17.85 -0.48
C GLY A 14 9.69 -18.17 -0.19
N HIS A 15 9.39 -18.58 1.04
CA HIS A 15 8.03 -18.80 1.52
C HIS A 15 7.74 -17.80 2.64
N PHE A 16 6.91 -16.80 2.35
CA PHE A 16 6.69 -15.67 3.24
C PHE A 16 5.24 -15.59 3.68
N ARG A 17 5.03 -15.33 4.98
CA ARG A 17 3.75 -14.85 5.50
C ARG A 17 3.75 -13.33 5.43
N LEU A 18 2.82 -12.78 4.66
CA LEU A 18 2.67 -11.35 4.47
C LEU A 18 1.85 -10.72 5.63
N GLU A 19 1.90 -9.40 5.77
CA GLU A 19 1.11 -8.66 6.77
C GLU A 19 -0.39 -8.98 6.71
N SER A 20 -0.91 -9.20 5.50
CA SER A 20 -2.30 -9.60 5.27
C SER A 20 -2.68 -10.96 5.82
N GLY A 21 -1.71 -11.80 6.22
CA GLY A 21 -1.89 -13.19 6.59
C GLY A 21 -1.85 -14.15 5.39
N TYR A 22 -1.84 -13.67 4.17
CA TYR A 22 -1.58 -14.49 2.98
C TYR A 22 -0.14 -14.94 2.94
N HIS A 23 0.12 -16.05 2.22
CA HIS A 23 1.45 -16.52 1.90
C HIS A 23 1.84 -16.12 0.46
N GLY A 24 3.13 -15.83 0.27
CA GLY A 24 3.67 -15.44 -1.04
C GLY A 24 5.04 -16.05 -1.29
N GLY A 25 5.40 -16.19 -2.57
CA GLY A 25 6.68 -16.76 -3.03
C GLY A 25 7.81 -15.74 -3.22
N LEU A 26 7.52 -14.47 -3.01
CA LEU A 26 8.45 -13.37 -3.24
C LEU A 26 8.29 -12.31 -2.16
N TRP A 27 9.40 -11.81 -1.65
CA TRP A 27 9.49 -10.62 -0.82
C TRP A 27 10.24 -9.51 -1.56
N LEU A 28 9.68 -8.30 -1.53
CA LEU A 28 10.32 -7.11 -2.07
C LEU A 28 10.75 -6.21 -0.93
N ASP A 29 12.02 -5.82 -0.93
CA ASP A 29 12.52 -4.79 -0.04
C ASP A 29 12.37 -3.44 -0.74
N LEU A 30 11.50 -2.60 -0.21
CA LEU A 30 11.12 -1.30 -0.77
C LEU A 30 11.75 -0.12 -0.01
N ASP A 31 12.26 -0.34 1.20
CA ASP A 31 12.88 0.71 2.01
C ASP A 31 14.01 1.45 1.26
N PRO A 32 14.88 0.75 0.48
CA PRO A 32 15.93 1.41 -0.28
C PRO A 32 15.44 2.44 -1.31
N LEU A 33 14.17 2.37 -1.75
CA LEU A 33 13.61 3.37 -2.68
C LEU A 33 13.65 4.78 -2.09
N PHE A 34 13.42 4.90 -0.79
CA PHE A 34 13.29 6.20 -0.12
C PHE A 34 14.62 6.77 0.41
N VAL A 35 15.70 5.98 0.40
CA VAL A 35 17.04 6.44 0.82
C VAL A 35 17.55 7.56 -0.09
N MET A 36 17.21 7.51 -1.37
CA MET A 36 17.57 8.55 -2.34
C MET A 36 16.33 9.08 -3.07
N PRO A 37 15.60 10.06 -2.49
CA PRO A 37 14.32 10.54 -3.02
C PRO A 37 14.36 10.99 -4.48
N GLY A 38 15.49 11.54 -4.95
CA GLY A 38 15.67 11.92 -6.34
C GLY A 38 15.56 10.77 -7.34
N ARG A 39 15.82 9.52 -6.92
CA ARG A 39 15.68 8.35 -7.79
C ARG A 39 14.24 7.95 -8.05
N ILE A 40 13.36 8.16 -7.07
CA ILE A 40 11.94 7.82 -7.22
C ILE A 40 11.12 8.98 -7.77
N GLN A 41 11.68 10.19 -7.82
CA GLN A 41 10.99 11.41 -8.24
C GLN A 41 10.22 11.25 -9.56
N PRO A 42 10.77 10.69 -10.66
CA PRO A 42 10.03 10.52 -11.91
C PRO A 42 8.80 9.62 -11.79
N PHE A 43 8.84 8.63 -10.90
CA PHE A 43 7.72 7.71 -10.65
C PHE A 43 6.64 8.38 -9.79
N VAL A 44 7.07 9.19 -8.81
CA VAL A 44 6.16 10.00 -7.98
C VAL A 44 5.41 11.01 -8.84
N GLU A 45 6.10 11.70 -9.77
CA GLU A 45 5.50 12.64 -10.72
C GLU A 45 4.46 11.95 -11.60
N ALA A 46 4.79 10.77 -12.15
CA ALA A 46 3.87 10.00 -12.98
C ALA A 46 2.62 9.55 -12.21
N LEU A 47 2.77 9.15 -10.94
CA LEU A 47 1.64 8.78 -10.09
C LEU A 47 0.79 10.02 -9.73
N ALA A 48 1.43 11.13 -9.39
CA ALA A 48 0.76 12.38 -9.05
C ALA A 48 -0.14 12.89 -10.19
N GLU A 49 0.36 12.87 -11.44
CA GLU A 49 -0.42 13.27 -12.62
C GLU A 49 -1.66 12.39 -12.85
N ARG A 50 -1.56 11.08 -12.58
CA ARG A 50 -2.71 10.18 -12.66
C ARG A 50 -3.72 10.48 -11.55
N LEU A 51 -3.25 10.62 -10.30
CA LEU A 51 -4.13 10.90 -9.16
C LEU A 51 -4.83 12.26 -9.23
N LYS A 52 -4.21 13.25 -9.84
CA LYS A 52 -4.79 14.60 -10.07
C LYS A 52 -6.13 14.55 -10.80
N GLN A 53 -6.34 13.57 -11.68
CA GLN A 53 -7.57 13.42 -12.47
C GLN A 53 -8.79 13.10 -11.60
N HIS A 54 -8.61 12.65 -10.37
CA HIS A 54 -9.68 12.26 -9.44
C HIS A 54 -10.12 13.39 -8.49
N ASN A 55 -9.72 14.66 -8.76
CA ASN A 55 -10.10 15.83 -7.96
C ASN A 55 -9.85 15.66 -6.46
N ILE A 56 -8.77 14.99 -6.08
CA ILE A 56 -8.37 14.77 -4.69
C ILE A 56 -8.00 16.10 -4.00
N LYS A 57 -8.25 16.17 -2.71
CA LYS A 57 -7.90 17.31 -1.83
C LYS A 57 -6.82 16.95 -0.82
N ALA A 58 -6.53 15.67 -0.69
CA ALA A 58 -5.50 15.16 0.19
C ALA A 58 -4.97 13.82 -0.29
N VAL A 59 -3.78 13.48 0.15
CA VAL A 59 -3.18 12.15 -0.01
C VAL A 59 -2.86 11.60 1.37
N CYS A 60 -3.14 10.33 1.58
CA CYS A 60 -2.84 9.61 2.82
C CYS A 60 -2.08 8.32 2.52
N GLY A 61 -1.05 8.02 3.30
CA GLY A 61 -0.32 6.76 3.19
C GLY A 61 -0.15 6.06 4.53
N PRO A 62 -0.11 4.71 4.55
CA PRO A 62 0.28 3.97 5.75
C PRO A 62 1.75 4.22 6.08
N MET A 63 2.10 4.29 7.35
CA MET A 63 3.51 4.33 7.75
C MET A 63 4.17 2.96 7.47
N ILE A 64 5.38 2.95 6.86
CA ILE A 64 6.32 4.06 6.65
C ILE A 64 6.40 4.43 5.16
N GLY A 65 6.60 3.52 4.23
CA GLY A 65 6.82 3.77 2.80
C GLY A 65 5.68 4.54 2.14
N GLY A 66 4.44 4.13 2.40
CA GLY A 66 3.25 4.83 1.90
C GLY A 66 3.15 6.28 2.37
N ALA A 67 3.57 6.57 3.61
CA ALA A 67 3.59 7.94 4.13
C ALA A 67 4.63 8.81 3.40
N PHE A 68 5.83 8.29 3.12
CA PHE A 68 6.83 9.00 2.32
C PHE A 68 6.35 9.30 0.90
N LEU A 69 5.70 8.31 0.28
CA LEU A 69 5.10 8.49 -1.04
C LEU A 69 3.97 9.54 -1.00
N ALA A 70 3.07 9.43 -0.01
CA ALA A 70 1.95 10.35 0.15
C ALA A 70 2.43 11.81 0.34
N GLN A 71 3.46 12.03 1.15
CA GLN A 71 4.05 13.35 1.35
C GLN A 71 4.62 13.90 0.05
N SER A 72 5.33 13.07 -0.71
CA SER A 72 5.93 13.48 -1.99
C SER A 72 4.86 13.85 -3.02
N VAL A 73 3.81 13.03 -3.16
CA VAL A 73 2.68 13.29 -4.07
C VAL A 73 1.92 14.57 -3.64
N ALA A 74 1.64 14.72 -2.35
CA ALA A 74 0.95 15.89 -1.82
C ALA A 74 1.73 17.18 -2.06
N SER A 75 3.05 17.16 -1.89
CA SER A 75 3.94 18.28 -2.18
C SER A 75 3.91 18.69 -3.65
N LEU A 76 3.91 17.71 -4.59
CA LEU A 76 3.83 17.99 -6.02
C LEU A 76 2.48 18.57 -6.45
N LEU A 77 1.39 18.15 -5.80
CA LEU A 77 0.04 18.61 -6.14
C LEU A 77 -0.40 19.85 -5.38
N ASP A 78 0.41 20.33 -4.42
CA ASP A 78 0.09 21.42 -3.48
C ASP A 78 -1.24 21.18 -2.74
N ILE A 79 -1.39 19.96 -2.17
CA ILE A 79 -2.55 19.53 -1.40
C ILE A 79 -2.14 18.95 -0.05
N GLU A 80 -3.12 18.64 0.79
CA GLU A 80 -2.87 18.16 2.13
C GLU A 80 -2.29 16.73 2.15
N PHE A 81 -1.41 16.49 3.12
CA PHE A 81 -0.81 15.20 3.43
C PHE A 81 -1.31 14.68 4.77
N TYR A 82 -1.66 13.39 4.79
CA TYR A 82 -1.99 12.63 5.99
C TYR A 82 -1.28 11.29 5.99
N TYR A 83 -1.20 10.66 7.16
CA TYR A 83 -0.66 9.31 7.30
C TYR A 83 -1.47 8.48 8.29
N ALA A 84 -1.42 7.17 8.14
CA ALA A 84 -2.01 6.23 9.06
C ALA A 84 -0.93 5.48 9.85
N GLN A 85 -1.09 5.43 11.17
CA GLN A 85 -0.23 4.69 12.07
C GLN A 85 -0.62 3.21 12.08
N ARG A 86 0.38 2.33 12.08
CA ARG A 86 0.23 0.88 12.11
C ARG A 86 0.17 0.37 13.54
N PHE A 87 -0.78 -0.49 13.83
CA PHE A 87 -0.94 -1.19 15.11
C PHE A 87 -1.03 -2.69 14.87
N VAL A 88 -0.01 -3.41 15.30
CA VAL A 88 0.06 -4.86 15.15
C VAL A 88 -0.52 -5.52 16.41
N PRO A 89 -1.59 -6.32 16.31
CA PRO A 89 -2.11 -7.04 17.44
C PRO A 89 -1.19 -8.19 17.85
N ALA A 90 -1.26 -8.60 19.12
CA ALA A 90 -0.48 -9.71 19.64
C ALA A 90 -0.87 -11.07 19.00
N VAL A 91 -2.14 -11.21 18.61
CA VAL A 91 -2.70 -12.41 17.94
C VAL A 91 -3.05 -12.04 16.50
N ARG A 92 -2.58 -12.85 15.54
CA ARG A 92 -2.71 -12.60 14.10
C ARG A 92 -3.23 -13.85 13.36
N ASP A 93 -4.28 -14.47 13.91
CA ASP A 93 -4.83 -15.73 13.37
C ASP A 93 -5.88 -15.52 12.26
N THR A 94 -6.16 -14.27 11.91
CA THR A 94 -7.09 -13.89 10.85
C THR A 94 -6.40 -13.20 9.70
N LEU A 95 -7.09 -13.11 8.56
CA LEU A 95 -6.63 -12.24 7.47
C LEU A 95 -6.80 -10.77 7.85
N TYR A 96 -5.87 -9.94 7.38
CA TYR A 96 -5.82 -8.49 7.64
C TYR A 96 -5.84 -8.13 9.13
N PRO A 97 -4.94 -8.71 9.95
CA PRO A 97 -4.99 -8.55 11.40
C PRO A 97 -4.50 -7.17 11.87
N VAL A 98 -3.76 -6.46 11.03
CA VAL A 98 -3.13 -5.18 11.38
C VAL A 98 -4.14 -4.05 11.24
N GLU A 99 -4.24 -3.22 12.30
CA GLU A 99 -5.06 -2.01 12.30
C GLU A 99 -4.25 -0.79 11.86
N TYR A 100 -4.96 0.16 11.24
CA TYR A 100 -4.41 1.46 10.89
C TYR A 100 -5.28 2.56 11.48
N ARG A 101 -4.68 3.64 11.96
CA ARG A 101 -5.40 4.76 12.61
C ARG A 101 -4.83 6.08 12.15
N ILE A 102 -5.70 7.04 11.84
CA ILE A 102 -5.29 8.42 11.63
C ILE A 102 -4.96 9.05 13.00
N PRO A 103 -3.82 9.75 13.15
CA PRO A 103 -3.49 10.42 14.41
C PRO A 103 -4.59 11.37 14.85
N ALA A 104 -4.95 11.34 16.14
CA ALA A 104 -6.05 12.13 16.70
C ALA A 104 -5.91 13.64 16.42
N GLY A 105 -4.68 14.16 16.40
CA GLY A 105 -4.43 15.58 16.14
C GLY A 105 -4.81 16.08 14.75
N VAL A 106 -5.01 15.17 13.78
CA VAL A 106 -5.36 15.51 12.38
C VAL A 106 -6.62 14.79 11.90
N GLY A 107 -7.23 13.91 12.74
CA GLY A 107 -8.38 13.10 12.38
C GLY A 107 -9.59 13.91 11.93
N ASP A 108 -9.88 15.02 12.61
CA ASP A 108 -11.00 15.89 12.22
C ASP A 108 -10.74 16.70 10.93
N MET A 109 -9.49 16.89 10.57
CA MET A 109 -9.10 17.67 9.38
C MET A 109 -9.42 16.95 8.06
N VAL A 110 -9.47 15.60 8.07
CA VAL A 110 -9.77 14.83 6.86
C VAL A 110 -11.27 14.78 6.52
N ARG A 111 -12.14 15.20 7.44
CA ARG A 111 -13.59 15.08 7.31
C ARG A 111 -14.12 15.73 6.04
N GLY A 112 -14.91 14.97 5.28
CA GLY A 112 -15.56 15.42 4.03
C GLY A 112 -14.61 15.56 2.82
N LYS A 113 -13.30 15.37 3.00
CA LYS A 113 -12.33 15.54 1.91
C LYS A 113 -12.29 14.31 0.98
N ALA A 114 -12.10 14.56 -0.30
CA ALA A 114 -11.76 13.54 -1.28
C ALA A 114 -10.26 13.20 -1.12
N VAL A 115 -9.96 11.94 -0.77
CA VAL A 115 -8.59 11.50 -0.41
C VAL A 115 -8.15 10.37 -1.34
N ALA A 116 -6.92 10.44 -1.83
CA ALA A 116 -6.24 9.27 -2.40
C ALA A 116 -5.44 8.55 -1.32
N VAL A 117 -5.57 7.23 -1.25
CA VAL A 117 -4.72 6.38 -0.40
C VAL A 117 -3.58 5.83 -1.25
N VAL A 118 -2.33 6.09 -0.84
CA VAL A 118 -1.16 5.65 -1.63
C VAL A 118 -0.20 4.81 -0.80
N ASP A 119 0.45 3.85 -1.47
CA ASP A 119 1.50 3.02 -0.87
C ASP A 119 2.63 2.79 -1.88
N ASP A 120 3.80 2.43 -1.42
CA ASP A 120 4.92 2.10 -2.31
C ASP A 120 4.66 0.83 -3.12
N ALA A 121 4.13 -0.22 -2.48
CA ALA A 121 3.63 -1.40 -3.18
C ALA A 121 2.33 -1.94 -2.58
N ILE A 122 1.41 -2.35 -3.44
CA ILE A 122 0.15 -2.97 -3.05
C ILE A 122 0.09 -4.40 -3.58
N SER A 123 0.07 -5.38 -2.68
CA SER A 123 -0.21 -6.80 -2.96
C SER A 123 -1.65 -7.14 -2.56
N ALA A 124 -1.85 -7.90 -1.49
CA ALA A 124 -3.20 -8.15 -0.93
C ALA A 124 -3.86 -6.89 -0.36
N GLY A 125 -3.09 -5.81 -0.17
CA GLY A 125 -3.57 -4.49 0.19
C GLY A 125 -3.88 -4.29 1.66
N SER A 126 -3.24 -5.02 2.59
CA SER A 126 -3.47 -4.89 4.03
C SER A 126 -3.37 -3.43 4.49
N ALA A 127 -2.26 -2.77 4.23
CA ALA A 127 -1.98 -1.42 4.69
C ALA A 127 -2.96 -0.38 4.09
N VAL A 128 -3.20 -0.43 2.79
CA VAL A 128 -4.12 0.52 2.13
C VAL A 128 -5.58 0.29 2.51
N ARG A 129 -6.02 -0.96 2.72
CA ARG A 129 -7.38 -1.28 3.19
C ARG A 129 -7.60 -0.75 4.62
N GLY A 130 -6.62 -0.96 5.49
CA GLY A 130 -6.67 -0.44 6.87
C GLY A 130 -6.65 1.09 6.92
N THR A 131 -5.80 1.72 6.10
CA THR A 131 -5.73 3.19 5.96
C THR A 131 -7.05 3.76 5.44
N LEU A 132 -7.65 3.11 4.45
CA LEU A 132 -8.93 3.49 3.86
C LEU A 132 -10.05 3.42 4.91
N ALA A 133 -10.14 2.32 5.67
CA ALA A 133 -11.11 2.18 6.74
C ALA A 133 -10.92 3.23 7.83
N ALA A 134 -9.67 3.55 8.19
CA ALA A 134 -9.36 4.60 9.16
C ALA A 134 -9.79 5.99 8.68
N LEU A 135 -9.61 6.30 7.39
CA LEU A 135 -10.07 7.56 6.79
C LEU A 135 -11.60 7.67 6.81
N GLU A 136 -12.31 6.60 6.42
CA GLU A 136 -13.77 6.55 6.44
C GLU A 136 -14.31 6.72 7.86
N ALA A 137 -13.70 6.08 8.85
CA ALA A 137 -14.06 6.24 10.26
C ALA A 137 -13.90 7.70 10.77
N ASN A 138 -12.99 8.47 10.18
CA ASN A 138 -12.80 9.90 10.45
C ASN A 138 -13.67 10.80 9.52
N GLY A 139 -14.55 10.22 8.70
CA GLY A 139 -15.48 10.95 7.85
C GLY A 139 -14.85 11.51 6.56
N ALA A 140 -13.69 11.03 6.17
CA ALA A 140 -13.11 11.29 4.84
C ALA A 140 -13.86 10.48 3.76
N ARG A 141 -13.67 10.86 2.52
CA ARG A 141 -14.20 10.17 1.33
C ARG A 141 -13.03 9.72 0.45
N PRO A 142 -12.51 8.50 0.64
CA PRO A 142 -11.54 7.93 -0.28
C PRO A 142 -12.14 7.82 -1.69
N VAL A 143 -11.38 8.21 -2.71
CA VAL A 143 -11.83 8.22 -4.11
C VAL A 143 -10.89 7.46 -5.04
N ALA A 144 -9.65 7.29 -4.64
CA ALA A 144 -8.64 6.58 -5.40
C ALA A 144 -7.64 5.85 -4.48
N MET A 145 -7.05 4.81 -5.01
CA MET A 145 -5.84 4.19 -4.49
C MET A 145 -4.70 4.40 -5.50
N GLY A 146 -3.48 4.54 -5.00
CA GLY A 146 -2.30 4.71 -5.83
C GLY A 146 -1.10 3.91 -5.32
N ALA A 147 -0.24 3.45 -6.24
CA ALA A 147 1.00 2.78 -5.89
C ALA A 147 2.12 3.03 -6.89
N LEU A 148 3.37 2.92 -6.45
CA LEU A 148 4.48 2.79 -7.39
C LEU A 148 4.42 1.40 -8.04
N LEU A 149 4.09 0.36 -7.27
CA LEU A 149 4.01 -1.01 -7.74
C LEU A 149 2.73 -1.71 -7.26
N VAL A 150 2.02 -2.35 -8.19
CA VAL A 150 0.92 -3.28 -7.88
C VAL A 150 1.40 -4.71 -8.12
N LEU A 151 1.18 -5.58 -7.14
CA LEU A 151 1.53 -6.99 -7.16
C LEU A 151 0.27 -7.85 -7.30
N GLY A 152 0.14 -8.55 -8.41
CA GLY A 152 -1.04 -9.37 -8.71
C GLY A 152 -2.28 -8.54 -9.06
N THR A 153 -3.46 -9.04 -8.75
CA THR A 153 -4.76 -8.48 -9.16
C THR A 153 -5.71 -8.16 -7.99
N GLN A 154 -5.33 -8.45 -6.74
CA GLN A 154 -6.19 -8.25 -5.58
C GLN A 154 -6.58 -6.78 -5.35
N ALA A 155 -5.63 -5.85 -5.61
CA ALA A 155 -5.89 -4.42 -5.50
C ALA A 155 -6.94 -3.95 -6.53
N GLU A 156 -6.86 -4.44 -7.77
CA GLU A 156 -7.83 -4.12 -8.82
C GLU A 156 -9.24 -4.62 -8.48
N GLN A 157 -9.33 -5.86 -7.99
CA GLN A 157 -10.61 -6.43 -7.55
C GLN A 157 -11.21 -5.61 -6.42
N PHE A 158 -10.42 -5.31 -5.39
CA PHE A 158 -10.88 -4.52 -4.25
C PHE A 158 -11.35 -3.11 -4.68
N CYS A 159 -10.59 -2.42 -5.53
CA CYS A 159 -10.99 -1.10 -6.01
C CYS A 159 -12.29 -1.16 -6.81
N ARG A 160 -12.46 -2.17 -7.67
CA ARG A 160 -13.69 -2.37 -8.44
C ARG A 160 -14.90 -2.59 -7.55
N GLU A 161 -14.78 -3.44 -6.53
CA GLU A 161 -15.86 -3.72 -5.56
C GLU A 161 -16.25 -2.49 -4.74
N ARG A 162 -15.31 -1.57 -4.52
CA ARG A 162 -15.49 -0.34 -3.73
C ARG A 162 -15.81 0.89 -4.57
N GLY A 163 -15.79 0.78 -5.90
CA GLY A 163 -15.96 1.93 -6.79
C GLY A 163 -14.83 2.96 -6.70
N LEU A 164 -13.62 2.53 -6.36
CA LEU A 164 -12.42 3.35 -6.27
C LEU A 164 -11.62 3.27 -7.57
N ALA A 165 -10.99 4.38 -7.95
CA ALA A 165 -9.97 4.35 -8.99
C ALA A 165 -8.68 3.68 -8.45
N LEU A 166 -7.95 2.98 -9.32
CA LEU A 166 -6.63 2.46 -9.00
C LEU A 166 -5.61 3.01 -10.00
N GLU A 167 -4.62 3.74 -9.49
CA GLU A 167 -3.53 4.32 -10.26
C GLU A 167 -2.18 3.73 -9.84
N TYR A 168 -1.36 3.32 -10.80
CA TYR A 168 -0.05 2.74 -10.48
C TYR A 168 0.98 3.02 -11.59
N VAL A 169 2.26 2.97 -11.24
CA VAL A 169 3.36 3.17 -12.19
C VAL A 169 3.72 1.87 -12.88
N ALA A 170 3.77 0.77 -12.11
CA ALA A 170 4.08 -0.57 -12.60
C ALA A 170 3.15 -1.61 -11.98
N GLN A 171 2.92 -2.70 -12.71
CA GLN A 171 2.23 -3.88 -12.21
C GLN A 171 3.00 -5.14 -12.63
N VAL A 172 3.15 -6.08 -11.71
CA VAL A 172 3.79 -7.36 -11.99
C VAL A 172 2.91 -8.53 -11.58
N PRO A 173 2.93 -9.65 -12.31
CA PRO A 173 2.27 -10.87 -11.89
C PRO A 173 2.79 -11.32 -10.53
N TYR A 174 1.87 -11.59 -9.62
CA TYR A 174 2.20 -12.07 -8.29
C TYR A 174 1.05 -12.90 -7.74
N GLU A 175 1.38 -14.06 -7.19
CA GLU A 175 0.40 -14.94 -6.58
C GLU A 175 0.55 -14.93 -5.06
N VAL A 176 -0.57 -14.84 -4.38
CA VAL A 176 -0.67 -15.03 -2.93
C VAL A 176 -1.72 -16.09 -2.62
N TRP A 177 -1.49 -16.87 -1.59
CA TRP A 177 -2.34 -18.00 -1.21
C TRP A 177 -2.85 -17.85 0.21
N LEU A 178 -4.06 -18.31 0.46
CA LEU A 178 -4.50 -18.59 1.82
C LEU A 178 -3.55 -19.63 2.45
N PRO A 179 -3.29 -19.56 3.77
CA PRO A 179 -2.39 -20.53 4.42
C PRO A 179 -2.76 -21.99 4.15
N GLY A 180 -4.08 -22.32 4.14
CA GLY A 180 -4.56 -23.65 3.86
C GLY A 180 -4.50 -24.10 2.38
N GLU A 181 -4.25 -23.19 1.46
CA GLU A 181 -4.18 -23.43 0.01
C GLU A 181 -2.76 -23.21 -0.54
N CYS A 182 -1.80 -22.86 0.33
CA CYS A 182 -0.43 -22.54 -0.08
C CYS A 182 0.33 -23.78 -0.54
N PRO A 183 0.80 -23.82 -1.79
CA PRO A 183 1.54 -24.98 -2.32
C PRO A 183 2.87 -25.20 -1.60
N MET A 184 3.49 -24.17 -1.06
CA MET A 184 4.74 -24.28 -0.29
C MET A 184 4.50 -24.85 1.11
N CYS A 185 3.37 -24.53 1.77
CA CYS A 185 2.94 -25.21 2.99
C CYS A 185 2.72 -26.69 2.73
N ALA A 186 2.01 -27.04 1.64
CA ALA A 186 1.77 -28.42 1.27
C ALA A 186 3.06 -29.19 0.97
N ALA A 187 4.08 -28.51 0.48
CA ALA A 187 5.43 -29.07 0.25
C ALA A 187 6.32 -29.07 1.51
N GLY A 188 5.84 -28.63 2.68
CA GLY A 188 6.59 -28.58 3.94
C GLY A 188 7.72 -27.53 3.97
N VAL A 189 7.67 -26.53 3.11
CA VAL A 189 8.64 -25.43 3.11
C VAL A 189 8.36 -24.52 4.30
N GLU A 190 9.37 -24.25 5.12
CA GLU A 190 9.26 -23.37 6.27
C GLU A 190 8.84 -21.95 5.85
N VAL A 191 7.92 -21.36 6.62
CA VAL A 191 7.42 -20.00 6.36
C VAL A 191 8.16 -18.96 7.20
N GLU A 192 8.59 -17.89 6.54
CA GLU A 192 9.17 -16.72 7.20
C GLU A 192 8.10 -15.65 7.39
N ASP A 193 7.90 -15.18 8.63
CA ASP A 193 6.88 -14.17 8.94
C ASP A 193 7.42 -12.75 8.73
N MET A 194 6.98 -12.10 7.66
CA MET A 194 7.36 -10.72 7.31
C MET A 194 6.42 -9.67 7.93
N GLY A 195 5.32 -10.07 8.53
CA GLY A 195 4.37 -9.18 9.18
C GLY A 195 4.71 -8.85 10.64
N ALA A 196 5.78 -9.42 11.19
CA ALA A 196 6.16 -9.27 12.60
C ALA A 196 7.05 -8.04 12.89
N GLY A 197 7.60 -7.39 11.87
CA GLY A 197 8.47 -6.21 11.97
C GLY A 197 7.74 -4.89 12.16
#